data_dda8129bf40bc2437a73dd35bb08cbf0
#
_entry.id   dda8129bf40bc2437a73dd35bb08cbf0
#
_cell.length_a   1.000
_cell.length_b   1.000
_cell.length_c   1.000
_cell.angle_alpha   90.00
_cell.angle_beta   90.00
_cell.angle_gamma   90.00
#
_symmetry.space_group_name_H-M   'P 1'
#
loop_
_entity.id
_entity.type
_entity.pdbx_description
1 polymer ?
#
loop_
_entity_poly.entity_id
_entity_poly.type
_entity_poly.pdbx_seq_one_letter_code
_entity_poly.pdbx_strand_id
1 'polypeptide(L)'
;MKEKSKDREDLKYTSDLILKQLFEFRKGPTPWTKAFFAGLCASLPLLAGILMGDFGMGLLGGIGGFTYLYVFNETYAVRAKKIFLVALTISFLVGLGTVAAPYTWLVILILGIIGFTATFIFGVFRIPGPAAIFFVLSFTITTSMPADPSQAPLRFLVVFASGMLAWVLSMIGWFREPYKAEIKTVEDIYESLAYFSEAKNLDGINSRRHSVVEYLRTGKAIFSSGPLLNKDKGMYDRLAILNQYADELFLELLESYFNKGAGIPESFSKRIRQIKFKIRSAEDSEEGRIMIEPAEACHKEYEKLSGCIRKIEEFV
;
A
#
# COMPACT_ATOMS: atom_id res chain seq x y z
N MET A 1 -21.44 2.16 -47.51
CA MET A 1 -22.45 2.53 -46.52
C MET A 1 -22.44 1.64 -45.29
N LYS A 2 -22.12 0.35 -45.40
CA LYS A 2 -22.02 -0.62 -44.28
C LYS A 2 -20.77 -0.40 -43.34
N GLU A 3 -19.68 0.13 -43.89
CA GLU A 3 -18.42 0.33 -43.11
C GLU A 3 -18.57 1.47 -42.10
N LYS A 4 -19.20 2.57 -42.47
CA LYS A 4 -19.50 3.72 -41.59
C LYS A 4 -20.45 3.38 -40.41
N SER A 5 -21.27 2.34 -40.57
CA SER A 5 -22.20 1.86 -39.55
C SER A 5 -21.43 1.07 -38.47
N LYS A 6 -20.48 0.27 -38.89
CA LYS A 6 -19.63 -0.56 -37.99
C LYS A 6 -18.70 0.29 -37.11
N ASP A 7 -18.06 1.29 -37.71
CA ASP A 7 -17.21 2.24 -36.96
C ASP A 7 -18.00 3.04 -35.91
N ARG A 8 -19.27 3.35 -36.16
CA ARG A 8 -20.13 4.04 -35.17
C ARG A 8 -20.57 3.11 -34.03
N GLU A 9 -20.80 1.84 -34.30
CA GLU A 9 -21.13 0.85 -33.27
C GLU A 9 -19.92 0.54 -32.39
N ASP A 10 -18.74 0.40 -32.97
CA ASP A 10 -17.47 0.18 -32.22
C ASP A 10 -17.10 1.39 -31.35
N LEU A 11 -17.31 2.64 -31.88
CA LEU A 11 -17.12 3.86 -31.10
C LEU A 11 -18.12 3.97 -29.95
N LYS A 12 -19.36 3.58 -30.15
CA LYS A 12 -20.41 3.62 -29.13
C LYS A 12 -20.16 2.58 -28.05
N TYR A 13 -19.73 1.36 -28.43
CA TYR A 13 -19.35 0.30 -27.51
C TYR A 13 -18.14 0.69 -26.68
N THR A 14 -17.12 1.31 -27.28
CA THR A 14 -15.93 1.81 -26.60
C THR A 14 -16.27 2.95 -25.63
N SER A 15 -17.14 3.88 -26.01
CA SER A 15 -17.58 4.99 -25.14
C SER A 15 -18.40 4.50 -23.94
N ASP A 16 -19.30 3.53 -24.15
CA ASP A 16 -20.09 2.93 -23.06
C ASP A 16 -19.21 2.11 -22.08
N LEU A 17 -18.18 1.44 -22.61
CA LEU A 17 -17.17 0.74 -21.78
C LEU A 17 -16.35 1.71 -20.94
N ILE A 18 -15.90 2.82 -21.53
CA ILE A 18 -15.16 3.87 -20.83
C ILE A 18 -16.04 4.52 -19.76
N LEU A 19 -17.28 4.86 -20.08
CA LEU A 19 -18.23 5.44 -19.13
C LEU A 19 -18.50 4.46 -17.98
N LYS A 20 -18.72 3.17 -18.28
CA LYS A 20 -18.93 2.15 -17.25
C LYS A 20 -17.73 1.99 -16.34
N GLN A 21 -16.50 2.04 -16.87
CA GLN A 21 -15.27 2.00 -16.07
C GLN A 21 -15.07 3.27 -15.23
N LEU A 22 -15.42 4.45 -15.76
CA LEU A 22 -15.35 5.73 -15.04
C LEU A 22 -16.32 5.79 -13.85
N PHE A 23 -17.49 5.16 -13.96
CA PHE A 23 -18.50 5.14 -12.90
C PHE A 23 -18.54 3.82 -12.11
N GLU A 24 -17.60 2.91 -12.37
CA GLU A 24 -17.46 1.69 -11.58
C GLU A 24 -16.84 2.01 -10.23
N PHE A 25 -17.68 2.30 -9.24
CA PHE A 25 -17.23 2.44 -7.85
C PHE A 25 -16.71 1.10 -7.35
N ARG A 26 -15.40 0.96 -7.19
CA ARG A 26 -14.82 -0.17 -6.47
C ARG A 26 -15.40 -0.18 -5.05
N LYS A 27 -16.23 -1.17 -4.76
CA LYS A 27 -16.76 -1.43 -3.42
C LYS A 27 -15.63 -1.97 -2.52
N GLY A 28 -14.73 -1.10 -2.10
CA GLY A 28 -13.71 -1.40 -1.10
C GLY A 28 -14.03 -0.70 0.22
N PRO A 29 -13.51 -1.17 1.36
CA PRO A 29 -13.67 -0.47 2.63
C PRO A 29 -13.08 0.93 2.51
N THR A 30 -13.89 1.95 2.79
CA THR A 30 -13.48 3.35 2.71
C THR A 30 -12.40 3.62 3.75
N PRO A 31 -11.22 4.15 3.39
CA PRO A 31 -10.11 4.34 4.31
C PRO A 31 -10.31 5.61 5.18
N TRP A 32 -11.39 5.64 5.97
CA TRP A 32 -11.76 6.79 6.81
C TRP A 32 -10.64 7.27 7.72
N THR A 33 -9.93 6.33 8.35
CA THR A 33 -8.80 6.66 9.24
C THR A 33 -7.69 7.39 8.49
N LYS A 34 -7.35 6.91 7.28
CA LYS A 34 -6.33 7.56 6.46
C LYS A 34 -6.77 8.96 6.03
N ALA A 35 -8.03 9.12 5.61
CA ALA A 35 -8.58 10.42 5.20
C ALA A 35 -8.61 11.40 6.37
N PHE A 36 -9.02 10.96 7.56
CA PHE A 36 -9.05 11.79 8.78
C PHE A 36 -7.65 12.29 9.15
N PHE A 37 -6.67 11.42 9.25
CA PHE A 37 -5.31 11.82 9.60
C PHE A 37 -4.66 12.69 8.51
N ALA A 38 -4.93 12.43 7.23
CA ALA A 38 -4.45 13.28 6.14
C ALA A 38 -5.04 14.71 6.27
N GLY A 39 -6.34 14.81 6.53
CA GLY A 39 -7.00 16.09 6.78
C GLY A 39 -6.42 16.81 8.00
N LEU A 40 -6.17 16.09 9.09
CA LEU A 40 -5.58 16.64 10.31
C LEU A 40 -4.15 17.17 10.07
N CYS A 41 -3.33 16.41 9.32
CA CYS A 41 -1.97 16.84 8.97
C CYS A 41 -1.93 18.12 8.13
N ALA A 42 -2.92 18.31 7.25
CA ALA A 42 -2.99 19.49 6.39
C ALA A 42 -3.60 20.69 7.14
N SER A 43 -4.64 20.47 7.97
CA SER A 43 -5.39 21.55 8.62
C SER A 43 -4.70 22.13 9.86
N LEU A 44 -4.00 21.32 10.66
CA LEU A 44 -3.35 21.81 11.89
C LEU A 44 -2.29 22.90 11.62
N PRO A 45 -1.36 22.73 10.65
CA PRO A 45 -0.40 23.79 10.34
C PRO A 45 -1.08 25.04 9.77
N LEU A 46 -2.14 24.86 8.98
CA LEU A 46 -2.91 25.99 8.44
C LEU A 46 -3.60 26.79 9.56
N LEU A 47 -4.23 26.11 10.50
CA LEU A 47 -4.84 26.73 11.67
C LEU A 47 -3.80 27.46 12.52
N ALA A 48 -2.63 26.85 12.74
CA ALA A 48 -1.54 27.50 13.46
C ALA A 48 -1.10 28.79 12.77
N GLY A 49 -0.94 28.79 11.44
CA GLY A 49 -0.60 29.98 10.67
C GLY A 49 -1.65 31.09 10.79
N ILE A 50 -2.95 30.75 10.75
CA ILE A 50 -4.05 31.70 10.93
C ILE A 50 -3.98 32.32 12.33
N LEU A 51 -3.78 31.51 13.37
CA LEU A 51 -3.71 31.97 14.75
C LEU A 51 -2.47 32.86 15.01
N MET A 52 -1.38 32.62 14.30
CA MET A 52 -0.15 33.41 14.36
C MET A 52 -0.22 34.70 13.49
N GLY A 53 -1.28 34.86 12.70
CA GLY A 53 -1.45 35.99 11.78
C GLY A 53 -0.68 35.87 10.46
N ASP A 54 -0.10 34.72 10.17
CA ASP A 54 0.62 34.48 8.92
C ASP A 54 0.00 33.28 8.15
N PHE A 55 -1.03 33.61 7.38
CA PHE A 55 -1.74 32.63 6.53
C PHE A 55 -0.81 31.97 5.50
N GLY A 56 0.17 32.73 4.97
CA GLY A 56 1.12 32.22 3.98
C GLY A 56 2.00 31.09 4.53
N MET A 57 2.53 31.27 5.75
CA MET A 57 3.28 30.24 6.45
C MET A 57 2.41 29.04 6.84
N GLY A 58 1.15 29.30 7.25
CA GLY A 58 0.19 28.22 7.49
C GLY A 58 -0.08 27.37 6.26
N LEU A 59 -0.23 27.99 5.09
CA LEU A 59 -0.43 27.30 3.81
C LEU A 59 0.78 26.44 3.44
N LEU A 60 2.01 26.98 3.61
CA LEU A 60 3.24 26.21 3.43
C LEU A 60 3.31 25.01 4.37
N GLY A 61 2.93 25.20 5.63
CA GLY A 61 2.83 24.08 6.58
C GLY A 61 1.85 22.99 6.11
N GLY A 62 0.72 23.37 5.52
CA GLY A 62 -0.23 22.44 4.92
C GLY A 62 0.40 21.56 3.84
N ILE A 63 1.33 22.09 3.03
CA ILE A 63 2.10 21.31 2.04
C ILE A 63 2.95 20.22 2.72
N GLY A 64 3.61 20.56 3.85
CA GLY A 64 4.32 19.57 4.66
C GLY A 64 3.41 18.44 5.16
N GLY A 65 2.15 18.77 5.52
CA GLY A 65 1.12 17.81 5.92
C GLY A 65 0.76 16.80 4.83
N PHE A 66 0.88 17.16 3.55
CA PHE A 66 0.66 16.22 2.42
C PHE A 66 1.64 15.04 2.40
N THR A 67 2.73 15.11 3.16
CA THR A 67 3.62 13.97 3.38
C THR A 67 2.85 12.74 3.88
N TYR A 68 1.75 12.90 4.63
CA TYR A 68 0.91 11.80 5.09
C TYR A 68 0.25 11.01 3.96
N LEU A 69 0.05 11.58 2.78
CA LEU A 69 -0.52 10.89 1.62
C LEU A 69 0.36 9.75 1.09
N TYR A 70 1.64 9.75 1.44
CA TYR A 70 2.59 8.68 1.13
C TYR A 70 2.53 7.50 2.13
N VAL A 71 1.61 7.51 3.08
CA VAL A 71 1.34 6.38 3.99
C VAL A 71 0.55 5.31 3.25
N PHE A 72 1.15 4.11 3.12
CA PHE A 72 0.53 2.92 2.53
C PHE A 72 0.58 1.75 3.50
N ASN A 73 0.04 0.60 3.04
CA ASN A 73 0.12 -0.65 3.79
C ASN A 73 1.53 -1.24 3.64
N GLU A 74 2.40 -0.91 4.57
CA GLU A 74 3.80 -1.27 4.62
C GLU A 74 4.26 -1.36 6.08
N THR A 75 5.37 -2.05 6.33
CA THR A 75 5.92 -2.17 7.68
C THR A 75 6.23 -0.79 8.25
N TYR A 76 6.11 -0.64 9.57
CA TYR A 76 6.41 0.65 10.22
C TYR A 76 7.87 1.08 10.03
N ALA A 77 8.81 0.12 9.87
CA ALA A 77 10.21 0.42 9.57
C ALA A 77 10.39 1.14 8.21
N VAL A 78 9.77 0.60 7.16
CA VAL A 78 9.79 1.18 5.82
C VAL A 78 9.06 2.50 5.81
N ARG A 79 7.88 2.54 6.45
CA ARG A 79 7.06 3.76 6.58
C ARG A 79 7.82 4.89 7.25
N ALA A 80 8.47 4.63 8.40
CA ALA A 80 9.24 5.63 9.13
C ALA A 80 10.32 6.27 8.24
N LYS A 81 11.14 5.47 7.59
CA LYS A 81 12.21 5.93 6.69
C LYS A 81 11.65 6.70 5.49
N LYS A 82 10.61 6.15 4.85
CA LYS A 82 10.00 6.75 3.65
C LYS A 82 9.37 8.10 3.96
N ILE A 83 8.51 8.19 4.99
CA ILE A 83 7.81 9.42 5.33
C ILE A 83 8.80 10.51 5.78
N PHE A 84 9.84 10.14 6.55
CA PHE A 84 10.91 11.07 6.93
C PHE A 84 11.65 11.61 5.69
N LEU A 85 12.03 10.73 4.76
CA LEU A 85 12.74 11.13 3.54
C LEU A 85 11.88 12.03 2.64
N VAL A 86 10.59 11.71 2.50
CA VAL A 86 9.62 12.53 1.75
C VAL A 86 9.47 13.90 2.40
N ALA A 87 9.31 13.96 3.73
CA ALA A 87 9.22 15.23 4.46
C ALA A 87 10.47 16.11 4.26
N LEU A 88 11.64 15.49 4.39
CA LEU A 88 12.93 16.18 4.18
C LEU A 88 13.07 16.71 2.74
N THR A 89 12.70 15.88 1.75
CA THR A 89 12.79 16.25 0.34
C THR A 89 11.82 17.39 0.00
N ILE A 90 10.57 17.31 0.43
CA ILE A 90 9.56 18.36 0.21
C ILE A 90 10.05 19.68 0.84
N SER A 91 10.55 19.64 2.07
CA SER A 91 11.07 20.83 2.77
C SER A 91 12.27 21.42 2.06
N PHE A 92 13.18 20.56 1.57
CA PHE A 92 14.33 21.00 0.77
C PHE A 92 13.90 21.70 -0.52
N LEU A 93 12.90 21.15 -1.23
CA LEU A 93 12.38 21.75 -2.46
C LEU A 93 11.70 23.09 -2.21
N VAL A 94 11.02 23.25 -1.06
CA VAL A 94 10.46 24.54 -0.64
C VAL A 94 11.58 25.57 -0.39
N GLY A 95 12.62 25.21 0.33
CA GLY A 95 13.79 26.06 0.54
C GLY A 95 14.47 26.44 -0.79
N LEU A 96 14.69 25.43 -1.64
CA LEU A 96 15.30 25.63 -2.96
C LEU A 96 14.46 26.53 -3.86
N GLY A 97 13.13 26.34 -3.88
CA GLY A 97 12.20 27.19 -4.62
C GLY A 97 12.22 28.65 -4.13
N THR A 98 12.35 28.86 -2.82
CA THR A 98 12.47 30.20 -2.24
C THR A 98 13.76 30.89 -2.70
N VAL A 99 14.87 30.20 -2.73
CA VAL A 99 16.17 30.72 -3.20
C VAL A 99 16.17 30.97 -4.73
N ALA A 100 15.54 30.08 -5.49
CA ALA A 100 15.49 30.17 -6.95
C ALA A 100 14.48 31.23 -7.45
N ALA A 101 13.48 31.59 -6.65
CA ALA A 101 12.38 32.50 -7.04
C ALA A 101 12.81 33.77 -7.79
N PRO A 102 13.92 34.50 -7.42
CA PRO A 102 14.37 35.69 -8.15
C PRO A 102 14.84 35.43 -9.58
N TYR A 103 15.19 34.18 -9.92
CA TYR A 103 15.82 33.81 -11.18
C TYR A 103 14.94 32.89 -12.03
N THR A 104 14.09 33.44 -12.91
CA THR A 104 13.10 32.68 -13.69
C THR A 104 13.71 31.52 -14.51
N TRP A 105 14.88 31.75 -15.13
CA TRP A 105 15.54 30.71 -15.90
C TRP A 105 15.98 29.52 -15.02
N LEU A 106 16.42 29.80 -13.77
CA LEU A 106 16.82 28.79 -12.81
C LEU A 106 15.61 27.99 -12.33
N VAL A 107 14.46 28.66 -12.12
CA VAL A 107 13.19 28.02 -11.78
C VAL A 107 12.79 27.00 -12.84
N ILE A 108 12.84 27.37 -14.13
CA ILE A 108 12.48 26.48 -15.24
C ILE A 108 13.40 25.26 -15.29
N LEU A 109 14.73 25.47 -15.17
CA LEU A 109 15.71 24.39 -15.18
C LEU A 109 15.49 23.41 -14.03
N ILE A 110 15.39 23.92 -12.80
CA ILE A 110 15.20 23.10 -11.60
C ILE A 110 13.88 22.35 -11.65
N LEU A 111 12.79 23.00 -12.09
CA LEU A 111 11.48 22.38 -12.25
C LEU A 111 11.51 21.18 -13.19
N GLY A 112 12.23 21.32 -14.32
CA GLY A 112 12.45 20.21 -15.27
C GLY A 112 13.21 19.05 -14.63
N ILE A 113 14.28 19.33 -13.87
CA ILE A 113 15.07 18.32 -13.15
C ILE A 113 14.22 17.61 -12.09
N ILE A 114 13.44 18.35 -11.29
CA ILE A 114 12.57 17.78 -10.26
C ILE A 114 11.53 16.84 -10.91
N GLY A 115 10.83 17.33 -11.95
CA GLY A 115 9.80 16.55 -12.64
C GLY A 115 10.38 15.27 -13.25
N PHE A 116 11.51 15.36 -13.93
CA PHE A 116 12.20 14.18 -14.50
C PHE A 116 12.63 13.19 -13.40
N THR A 117 13.39 13.66 -12.41
CA THR A 117 13.96 12.82 -11.36
C THR A 117 12.87 12.14 -10.53
N ALA A 118 11.86 12.90 -10.11
CA ALA A 118 10.77 12.35 -9.33
C ALA A 118 9.97 11.31 -10.14
N THR A 119 9.61 11.61 -11.39
CA THR A 119 8.90 10.66 -12.24
C THR A 119 9.72 9.40 -12.50
N PHE A 120 11.01 9.54 -12.73
CA PHE A 120 11.93 8.43 -12.95
C PHE A 120 12.02 7.53 -11.70
N ILE A 121 12.25 8.11 -10.52
CA ILE A 121 12.37 7.37 -9.25
C ILE A 121 11.06 6.61 -8.95
N PHE A 122 9.92 7.30 -8.98
CA PHE A 122 8.63 6.67 -8.72
C PHE A 122 8.28 5.59 -9.74
N GLY A 123 8.65 5.78 -11.01
CA GLY A 123 8.45 4.78 -12.07
C GLY A 123 9.33 3.55 -11.90
N VAL A 124 10.64 3.72 -11.69
CA VAL A 124 11.59 2.60 -11.54
C VAL A 124 11.29 1.78 -10.30
N PHE A 125 11.07 2.43 -9.16
CA PHE A 125 10.81 1.74 -7.89
C PHE A 125 9.35 1.34 -7.70
N ARG A 126 8.46 1.67 -8.65
CA ARG A 126 7.01 1.40 -8.58
C ARG A 126 6.41 1.79 -7.24
N ILE A 127 6.82 2.95 -6.71
CA ILE A 127 6.36 3.44 -5.41
C ILE A 127 4.90 3.87 -5.57
N PRO A 128 3.95 3.26 -4.83
CA PRO A 128 2.56 3.67 -4.87
C PRO A 128 2.42 5.07 -4.24
N GLY A 129 1.58 5.92 -4.82
CA GLY A 129 1.28 7.23 -4.21
C GLY A 129 0.98 8.32 -5.23
N PRO A 130 0.86 9.54 -4.74
CA PRO A 130 0.63 10.71 -5.59
C PRO A 130 1.84 11.06 -6.46
N ALA A 131 2.84 10.17 -6.54
CA ALA A 131 4.03 10.25 -7.38
C ALA A 131 4.78 11.61 -7.26
N ALA A 132 5.23 12.14 -8.39
CA ALA A 132 6.03 13.34 -8.47
C ALA A 132 5.27 14.64 -8.17
N ILE A 133 3.92 14.62 -8.17
CA ILE A 133 3.12 15.84 -8.19
C ILE A 133 3.38 16.76 -6.98
N PHE A 134 3.52 16.20 -5.78
CA PHE A 134 3.75 17.03 -4.60
C PHE A 134 5.16 17.60 -4.52
N PHE A 135 6.14 16.96 -5.12
CA PHE A 135 7.51 17.51 -5.21
C PHE A 135 7.55 18.71 -6.14
N VAL A 136 6.92 18.58 -7.32
CA VAL A 136 6.78 19.66 -8.29
C VAL A 136 5.96 20.81 -7.69
N LEU A 137 4.82 20.49 -7.07
CA LEU A 137 3.92 21.47 -6.48
C LEU A 137 4.60 22.26 -5.34
N SER A 138 5.33 21.60 -4.45
CA SER A 138 6.03 22.23 -3.33
C SER A 138 7.05 23.26 -3.81
N PHE A 139 7.82 22.94 -4.85
CA PHE A 139 8.76 23.87 -5.47
C PHE A 139 8.02 25.03 -6.15
N THR A 140 6.98 24.74 -6.95
CA THR A 140 6.28 25.75 -7.74
C THR A 140 5.52 26.75 -6.86
N ILE A 141 4.86 26.30 -5.77
CA ILE A 141 4.13 27.21 -4.87
C ILE A 141 5.10 28.22 -4.25
N THR A 142 6.29 27.80 -3.85
CA THR A 142 7.26 28.69 -3.22
C THR A 142 7.88 29.68 -4.20
N THR A 143 8.00 29.34 -5.46
CA THR A 143 8.48 30.29 -6.49
C THR A 143 7.43 31.37 -6.81
N SER A 144 6.16 31.13 -6.49
CA SER A 144 5.07 32.10 -6.67
C SER A 144 4.86 33.03 -5.46
N MET A 145 5.56 32.76 -4.36
CA MET A 145 5.53 33.62 -3.16
C MET A 145 6.49 34.81 -3.32
N PRO A 146 6.37 35.87 -2.45
CA PRO A 146 7.32 36.98 -2.46
C PRO A 146 8.77 36.48 -2.45
N ALA A 147 9.55 36.96 -3.41
CA ALA A 147 10.93 36.51 -3.63
C ALA A 147 11.85 37.10 -2.55
N ASP A 148 11.99 36.39 -1.46
CA ASP A 148 12.91 36.71 -0.36
C ASP A 148 13.74 35.47 0.00
N PRO A 149 14.94 35.33 -0.56
CA PRO A 149 15.83 34.20 -0.27
C PRO A 149 16.20 34.05 1.20
N SER A 150 16.15 35.14 2.01
CA SER A 150 16.47 35.08 3.43
C SER A 150 15.47 34.26 4.23
N GLN A 151 14.23 34.11 3.73
CA GLN A 151 13.20 33.29 4.35
C GLN A 151 13.33 31.79 4.04
N ALA A 152 14.25 31.37 3.17
CA ALA A 152 14.38 29.97 2.82
C ALA A 152 14.58 29.01 4.01
N PRO A 153 15.42 29.33 5.02
CA PRO A 153 15.54 28.47 6.21
C PRO A 153 14.24 28.39 7.01
N LEU A 154 13.52 29.50 7.18
CA LEU A 154 12.27 29.54 7.92
C LEU A 154 11.19 28.72 7.20
N ARG A 155 11.02 28.91 5.90
CA ARG A 155 10.05 28.14 5.08
C ARG A 155 10.37 26.67 5.07
N PHE A 156 11.65 26.30 4.96
CA PHE A 156 12.10 24.90 5.12
C PHE A 156 11.67 24.33 6.46
N LEU A 157 11.94 25.03 7.58
CA LEU A 157 11.63 24.55 8.92
C LEU A 157 10.13 24.39 9.16
N VAL A 158 9.31 25.32 8.68
CA VAL A 158 7.84 25.24 8.81
C VAL A 158 7.30 23.99 8.09
N VAL A 159 7.75 23.76 6.85
CA VAL A 159 7.31 22.60 6.09
C VAL A 159 7.85 21.29 6.69
N PHE A 160 9.10 21.31 7.15
CA PHE A 160 9.70 20.16 7.81
C PHE A 160 8.99 19.81 9.13
N ALA A 161 8.69 20.78 9.95
CA ALA A 161 7.95 20.57 11.21
C ALA A 161 6.56 19.96 10.93
N SER A 162 5.86 20.45 9.92
CA SER A 162 4.58 19.90 9.49
C SER A 162 4.71 18.48 8.90
N GLY A 163 5.76 18.21 8.15
CA GLY A 163 6.09 16.86 7.67
C GLY A 163 6.43 15.91 8.84
N MET A 164 7.11 16.40 9.88
CA MET A 164 7.38 15.63 11.09
C MET A 164 6.12 15.36 11.90
N LEU A 165 5.15 16.28 11.91
CA LEU A 165 3.82 16.01 12.47
C LEU A 165 3.15 14.85 11.72
N ALA A 166 3.18 14.85 10.39
CA ALA A 166 2.66 13.76 9.58
C ALA A 166 3.40 12.44 9.86
N TRP A 167 4.72 12.49 10.04
CA TRP A 167 5.55 11.34 10.44
C TRP A 167 5.09 10.76 11.78
N VAL A 168 4.95 11.58 12.83
CA VAL A 168 4.49 11.15 14.16
C VAL A 168 3.09 10.54 14.08
N LEU A 169 2.15 11.22 13.42
CA LEU A 169 0.78 10.72 13.26
C LEU A 169 0.72 9.38 12.49
N SER A 170 1.61 9.18 11.51
CA SER A 170 1.69 7.93 10.77
C SER A 170 2.20 6.75 11.62
N MET A 171 2.92 7.04 12.72
CA MET A 171 3.49 6.05 13.62
C MET A 171 2.60 5.74 14.85
N ILE A 172 1.51 6.47 15.08
CA ILE A 172 0.63 6.26 16.25
C ILE A 172 0.14 4.81 16.33
N GLY A 173 -0.22 4.20 15.19
CA GLY A 173 -0.69 2.82 15.14
C GLY A 173 0.35 1.77 15.61
N TRP A 174 1.63 2.09 15.55
CA TRP A 174 2.71 1.19 15.96
C TRP A 174 2.66 0.82 17.46
N PHE A 175 2.20 1.75 18.29
CA PHE A 175 2.09 1.50 19.74
C PHE A 175 0.99 0.49 20.09
N ARG A 176 -0.05 0.38 19.26
CA ARG A 176 -1.20 -0.50 19.49
C ARG A 176 -1.10 -1.81 18.71
N GLU A 177 -0.70 -1.75 17.45
CA GLU A 177 -0.68 -2.86 16.50
C GLU A 177 0.64 -2.87 15.72
N PRO A 178 1.77 -3.27 16.35
CA PRO A 178 3.10 -3.16 15.75
C PRO A 178 3.28 -3.98 14.47
N TYR A 179 2.55 -5.09 14.32
CA TYR A 179 2.63 -6.02 13.18
C TYR A 179 1.41 -5.98 12.27
N LYS A 180 0.60 -4.92 12.34
CA LYS A 180 -0.63 -4.79 11.55
C LYS A 180 -0.45 -4.99 10.04
N ALA A 181 0.63 -4.48 9.48
CA ALA A 181 0.91 -4.59 8.05
C ALA A 181 1.28 -6.02 7.67
N GLU A 182 2.07 -6.69 8.50
CA GLU A 182 2.53 -8.07 8.34
C GLU A 182 1.35 -9.03 8.45
N ILE A 183 0.55 -8.91 9.51
CA ILE A 183 -0.66 -9.71 9.74
C ILE A 183 -1.62 -9.57 8.56
N LYS A 184 -1.95 -8.32 8.19
CA LYS A 184 -2.85 -8.07 7.08
C LYS A 184 -2.33 -8.64 5.76
N THR A 185 -1.03 -8.58 5.52
CA THR A 185 -0.44 -9.14 4.30
C THR A 185 -0.59 -10.65 4.25
N VAL A 186 -0.33 -11.34 5.37
CA VAL A 186 -0.53 -12.80 5.45
C VAL A 186 -2.01 -13.15 5.29
N GLU A 187 -2.93 -12.41 5.94
CA GLU A 187 -4.37 -12.57 5.74
C GLU A 187 -4.79 -12.42 4.27
N ASP A 188 -4.30 -11.39 3.57
CA ASP A 188 -4.63 -11.12 2.17
C ASP A 188 -4.07 -12.22 1.25
N ILE A 189 -2.88 -12.77 1.56
CA ILE A 189 -2.29 -13.92 0.85
C ILE A 189 -3.19 -15.14 0.99
N TYR A 190 -3.57 -15.53 2.22
CA TYR A 190 -4.40 -16.72 2.44
C TYR A 190 -5.81 -16.55 1.85
N GLU A 191 -6.40 -15.34 1.89
CA GLU A 191 -7.66 -15.06 1.18
C GLU A 191 -7.52 -15.22 -0.33
N SER A 192 -6.42 -14.73 -0.91
CA SER A 192 -6.17 -14.88 -2.34
C SER A 192 -5.95 -16.34 -2.76
N LEU A 193 -5.30 -17.15 -1.89
CA LEU A 193 -5.13 -18.60 -2.09
C LEU A 193 -6.48 -19.33 -2.00
N ALA A 194 -7.32 -18.99 -1.03
CA ALA A 194 -8.68 -19.54 -0.93
C ALA A 194 -9.51 -19.20 -2.18
N TYR A 195 -9.45 -17.94 -2.62
CA TYR A 195 -10.13 -17.51 -3.84
C TYR A 195 -9.58 -18.20 -5.10
N PHE A 196 -8.27 -18.44 -5.16
CA PHE A 196 -7.63 -19.18 -6.24
C PHE A 196 -8.11 -20.64 -6.26
N SER A 197 -8.22 -21.31 -5.11
CA SER A 197 -8.67 -22.70 -5.01
C SER A 197 -10.12 -22.92 -5.47
N GLU A 198 -10.94 -21.86 -5.55
CA GLU A 198 -12.32 -21.90 -6.05
C GLU A 198 -12.44 -21.72 -7.57
N ALA A 199 -11.32 -21.60 -8.31
CA ALA A 199 -11.34 -21.44 -9.75
C ALA A 199 -11.84 -22.72 -10.42
N LYS A 200 -12.86 -22.61 -11.28
CA LYS A 200 -13.45 -23.74 -12.00
C LYS A 200 -13.04 -23.81 -13.47
N ASN A 201 -12.54 -22.71 -14.04
CA ASN A 201 -12.22 -22.57 -15.46
C ASN A 201 -10.81 -22.05 -15.65
N LEU A 202 -10.17 -22.39 -16.78
CA LEU A 202 -8.80 -21.96 -17.12
C LEU A 202 -8.60 -20.44 -17.10
N ASP A 203 -9.59 -19.67 -17.58
CA ASP A 203 -9.55 -18.20 -17.55
C ASP A 203 -9.59 -17.67 -16.12
N GLY A 204 -10.40 -18.29 -15.25
CA GLY A 204 -10.45 -17.99 -13.83
C GLY A 204 -9.14 -18.33 -13.12
N ILE A 205 -8.50 -19.45 -13.46
CA ILE A 205 -7.20 -19.84 -12.93
C ILE A 205 -6.14 -18.81 -13.29
N ASN A 206 -6.06 -18.40 -14.56
CA ASN A 206 -5.05 -17.43 -15.01
C ASN A 206 -5.22 -16.06 -14.37
N SER A 207 -6.44 -15.55 -14.29
CA SER A 207 -6.74 -14.26 -13.66
C SER A 207 -6.41 -14.26 -12.16
N ARG A 208 -6.84 -15.29 -11.43
CA ARG A 208 -6.63 -15.40 -9.98
C ARG A 208 -5.18 -15.70 -9.62
N ARG A 209 -4.46 -16.49 -10.47
CA ARG A 209 -3.03 -16.76 -10.31
C ARG A 209 -2.23 -15.48 -10.27
N HIS A 210 -2.53 -14.52 -11.13
CA HIS A 210 -1.83 -13.23 -11.15
C HIS A 210 -1.96 -12.50 -9.83
N SER A 211 -3.16 -12.47 -9.25
CA SER A 211 -3.42 -11.85 -7.94
C SER A 211 -2.64 -12.55 -6.81
N VAL A 212 -2.63 -13.89 -6.77
CA VAL A 212 -1.86 -14.63 -5.75
C VAL A 212 -0.36 -14.30 -5.85
N VAL A 213 0.20 -14.33 -7.05
CA VAL A 213 1.63 -14.02 -7.28
C VAL A 213 1.97 -12.60 -6.82
N GLU A 214 1.07 -11.63 -7.04
CA GLU A 214 1.26 -10.25 -6.60
C GLU A 214 1.25 -10.15 -5.07
N TYR A 215 0.31 -10.81 -4.40
CA TYR A 215 0.26 -10.85 -2.93
C TYR A 215 1.48 -11.56 -2.33
N LEU A 216 1.90 -12.71 -2.86
CA LEU A 216 3.10 -13.42 -2.41
C LEU A 216 4.37 -12.57 -2.60
N ARG A 217 4.48 -11.85 -3.73
CA ARG A 217 5.58 -10.90 -3.96
C ARG A 217 5.59 -9.78 -2.93
N THR A 218 4.42 -9.24 -2.61
CA THR A 218 4.26 -8.21 -1.58
C THR A 218 4.67 -8.74 -0.21
N GLY A 219 4.26 -9.95 0.14
CA GLY A 219 4.69 -10.64 1.37
C GLY A 219 6.20 -10.76 1.46
N LYS A 220 6.85 -11.26 0.40
CA LYS A 220 8.33 -11.35 0.35
C LYS A 220 9.01 -10.00 0.56
N ALA A 221 8.49 -8.93 -0.05
CA ALA A 221 9.04 -7.59 0.11
C ALA A 221 8.87 -7.06 1.54
N ILE A 222 7.73 -7.33 2.19
CA ILE A 222 7.45 -6.93 3.56
C ILE A 222 8.38 -7.66 4.54
N PHE A 223 8.48 -8.98 4.45
CA PHE A 223 9.31 -9.78 5.35
C PHE A 223 10.82 -9.65 5.09
N SER A 224 11.25 -9.21 3.90
CA SER A 224 12.66 -8.89 3.62
C SER A 224 13.14 -7.60 4.32
N SER A 225 12.23 -6.71 4.72
CA SER A 225 12.56 -5.43 5.34
C SER A 225 12.97 -5.54 6.81
N GLY A 226 12.66 -6.65 7.47
CA GLY A 226 12.87 -6.87 8.90
C GLY A 226 11.95 -6.04 9.81
N PRO A 227 11.85 -6.40 11.10
CA PRO A 227 11.06 -5.66 12.08
C PRO A 227 11.73 -4.34 12.48
N LEU A 228 10.95 -3.31 12.83
CA LEU A 228 11.46 -2.00 13.29
C LEU A 228 12.18 -2.11 14.63
N LEU A 229 11.68 -2.96 15.54
CA LEU A 229 12.23 -3.25 16.87
C LEU A 229 11.99 -4.71 17.21
N ASN A 230 12.95 -5.34 17.89
CA ASN A 230 12.90 -6.74 18.30
C ASN A 230 11.90 -7.03 19.45
N LYS A 231 10.77 -6.29 19.54
CA LYS A 231 9.89 -6.33 20.70
C LYS A 231 9.13 -7.67 20.84
N ASP A 232 8.82 -8.35 19.71
CA ASP A 232 8.21 -9.69 19.67
C ASP A 232 8.72 -10.45 18.45
N LYS A 233 9.98 -10.88 18.54
CA LYS A 233 10.61 -11.65 17.47
C LYS A 233 9.81 -12.91 17.12
N GLY A 234 9.15 -13.51 18.12
CA GLY A 234 8.33 -14.71 17.93
C GLY A 234 7.13 -14.51 17.00
N MET A 235 6.41 -13.39 17.11
CA MET A 235 5.27 -13.10 16.24
C MET A 235 5.71 -12.82 14.80
N TYR A 236 6.76 -12.01 14.63
CA TYR A 236 7.32 -11.74 13.31
C TYR A 236 7.80 -13.01 12.61
N ASP A 237 8.54 -13.86 13.33
CA ASP A 237 9.08 -15.13 12.81
C ASP A 237 7.94 -16.09 12.41
N ARG A 238 6.85 -16.15 13.20
CA ARG A 238 5.66 -16.93 12.86
C ARG A 238 5.01 -16.45 11.56
N LEU A 239 4.79 -15.15 11.41
CA LEU A 239 4.21 -14.57 10.20
C LEU A 239 5.11 -14.79 8.96
N ALA A 240 6.44 -14.71 9.13
CA ALA A 240 7.39 -14.98 8.07
C ALA A 240 7.35 -16.47 7.63
N ILE A 241 7.22 -17.41 8.58
CA ILE A 241 7.06 -18.83 8.28
C ILE A 241 5.73 -19.09 7.59
N LEU A 242 4.63 -18.46 8.04
CA LEU A 242 3.33 -18.56 7.36
C LEU A 242 3.37 -18.05 5.93
N ASN A 243 4.13 -16.98 5.68
CA ASN A 243 4.35 -16.50 4.30
C ASN A 243 5.13 -17.53 3.44
N GLN A 244 6.10 -18.25 4.02
CA GLN A 244 6.79 -19.34 3.29
C GLN A 244 5.84 -20.51 3.00
N TYR A 245 5.04 -20.93 3.98
CA TYR A 245 4.03 -21.97 3.77
C TYR A 245 2.98 -21.60 2.73
N ALA A 246 2.66 -20.31 2.59
CA ALA A 246 1.78 -19.85 1.53
C ALA A 246 2.36 -20.04 0.12
N ASP A 247 3.69 -19.87 -0.05
CA ASP A 247 4.38 -20.20 -1.31
C ASP A 247 4.28 -21.71 -1.61
N GLU A 248 4.55 -22.57 -0.62
CA GLU A 248 4.43 -24.03 -0.75
C GLU A 248 2.99 -24.43 -1.14
N LEU A 249 2.01 -23.88 -0.42
CA LEU A 249 0.58 -24.14 -0.68
C LEU A 249 0.19 -23.70 -2.10
N PHE A 250 0.67 -22.58 -2.56
CA PHE A 250 0.38 -22.10 -3.92
C PHE A 250 0.93 -23.04 -4.99
N LEU A 251 2.14 -23.58 -4.82
CA LEU A 251 2.72 -24.54 -5.74
C LEU A 251 1.92 -25.85 -5.78
N GLU A 252 1.49 -26.37 -4.63
CA GLU A 252 0.64 -27.56 -4.54
C GLU A 252 -0.75 -27.37 -5.18
N LEU A 253 -1.33 -26.16 -5.00
CA LEU A 253 -2.58 -25.79 -5.67
C LEU A 253 -2.41 -25.77 -7.18
N LEU A 254 -1.32 -25.19 -7.70
CA LEU A 254 -1.00 -25.17 -9.13
C LEU A 254 -0.80 -26.59 -9.67
N GLU A 255 0.00 -27.43 -8.98
CA GLU A 255 0.23 -28.82 -9.39
C GLU A 255 -1.09 -29.61 -9.45
N SER A 256 -1.98 -29.39 -8.45
CA SER A 256 -3.29 -30.03 -8.43
C SER A 256 -4.17 -29.64 -9.61
N TYR A 257 -4.15 -28.39 -10.05
CA TYR A 257 -4.89 -27.96 -11.23
C TYR A 257 -4.32 -28.53 -12.54
N PHE A 258 -2.99 -28.55 -12.69
CA PHE A 258 -2.36 -29.02 -13.93
C PHE A 258 -2.43 -30.55 -14.10
N ASN A 259 -2.30 -31.29 -12.99
CA ASN A 259 -2.25 -32.76 -13.08
C ASN A 259 -3.66 -33.39 -13.17
N LYS A 260 -4.68 -32.75 -12.63
CA LYS A 260 -5.99 -33.39 -12.47
C LYS A 260 -7.10 -32.82 -13.35
N GLY A 261 -6.91 -31.64 -13.93
CA GLY A 261 -7.89 -30.99 -14.82
C GLY A 261 -9.27 -30.73 -14.16
N ALA A 262 -9.44 -31.12 -12.91
CA ALA A 262 -10.67 -31.01 -12.13
C ALA A 262 -10.53 -29.91 -11.07
N GLY A 263 -11.60 -29.18 -10.79
CA GLY A 263 -11.63 -28.17 -9.76
C GLY A 263 -11.30 -28.74 -8.37
N ILE A 264 -10.58 -27.96 -7.57
CA ILE A 264 -10.26 -28.32 -6.18
C ILE A 264 -11.56 -28.33 -5.34
N PRO A 265 -11.79 -29.32 -4.46
CA PRO A 265 -12.97 -29.39 -3.63
C PRO A 265 -13.14 -28.13 -2.73
N GLU A 266 -14.38 -27.66 -2.55
CA GLU A 266 -14.67 -26.48 -1.73
C GLU A 266 -14.23 -26.60 -0.27
N SER A 267 -14.07 -27.82 0.23
CA SER A 267 -13.54 -28.07 1.58
C SER A 267 -12.16 -27.44 1.79
N PHE A 268 -11.32 -27.40 0.75
CA PHE A 268 -9.98 -26.81 0.84
C PHE A 268 -10.05 -25.28 0.96
N SER A 269 -10.88 -24.61 0.18
CA SER A 269 -11.06 -23.16 0.28
C SER A 269 -11.56 -22.73 1.66
N LYS A 270 -12.50 -23.50 2.24
CA LYS A 270 -12.99 -23.25 3.60
C LYS A 270 -11.89 -23.40 4.65
N ARG A 271 -11.07 -24.45 4.57
CA ARG A 271 -9.92 -24.66 5.47
C ARG A 271 -8.89 -23.53 5.37
N ILE A 272 -8.55 -23.08 4.16
CA ILE A 272 -7.63 -21.97 3.95
C ILE A 272 -8.19 -20.67 4.58
N ARG A 273 -9.50 -20.41 4.47
CA ARG A 273 -10.14 -19.27 5.14
C ARG A 273 -10.17 -19.41 6.67
N GLN A 274 -10.26 -20.62 7.21
CA GLN A 274 -10.15 -20.85 8.65
C GLN A 274 -8.76 -20.50 9.17
N ILE A 275 -7.70 -20.81 8.43
CA ILE A 275 -6.34 -20.39 8.75
C ILE A 275 -6.25 -18.86 8.85
N LYS A 276 -6.79 -18.12 7.85
CA LYS A 276 -6.86 -16.66 7.90
C LYS A 276 -7.54 -16.17 9.17
N PHE A 277 -8.68 -16.75 9.54
CA PHE A 277 -9.42 -16.34 10.73
C PHE A 277 -8.61 -16.56 12.01
N LYS A 278 -7.85 -17.65 12.10
CA LYS A 278 -6.97 -17.95 13.24
C LYS A 278 -5.80 -16.97 13.35
N ILE A 279 -5.17 -16.61 12.24
CA ILE A 279 -4.10 -15.60 12.22
C ILE A 279 -4.58 -14.30 12.86
N ARG A 280 -5.82 -13.91 12.61
CA ARG A 280 -6.43 -12.72 13.20
C ARG A 280 -6.77 -12.90 14.68
N SER A 281 -7.28 -14.07 15.07
CA SER A 281 -7.64 -14.35 16.47
C SER A 281 -6.42 -14.51 17.39
N ALA A 282 -5.28 -14.91 16.86
CA ALA A 282 -4.03 -15.01 17.60
C ALA A 282 -3.47 -13.63 18.02
N GLU A 283 -3.94 -12.54 17.38
CA GLU A 283 -3.64 -11.17 17.80
C GLU A 283 -4.39 -10.80 19.09
N ASP A 284 -5.61 -11.32 19.28
CA ASP A 284 -6.51 -10.96 20.39
C ASP A 284 -6.32 -11.83 21.65
N SER A 285 -5.55 -12.92 21.58
CA SER A 285 -5.40 -13.85 22.70
C SER A 285 -3.99 -14.40 22.87
N GLU A 286 -3.39 -14.17 24.03
CA GLU A 286 -2.14 -14.81 24.43
C GLU A 286 -2.26 -16.35 24.60
N GLU A 287 -3.44 -16.94 24.50
CA GLU A 287 -3.76 -18.37 24.74
C GLU A 287 -4.60 -19.05 23.65
N GLY A 288 -4.56 -18.61 22.41
CA GLY A 288 -5.45 -19.14 21.36
C GLY A 288 -5.01 -20.48 20.73
N ARG A 289 -5.02 -21.60 21.46
CA ARG A 289 -5.16 -22.93 20.85
C ARG A 289 -6.64 -23.18 20.52
N ILE A 290 -7.07 -22.82 19.32
CA ILE A 290 -8.38 -23.26 18.80
C ILE A 290 -8.17 -24.64 18.20
N MET A 291 -8.81 -25.65 18.80
CA MET A 291 -8.86 -27.00 18.23
C MET A 291 -9.59 -26.95 16.89
N ILE A 292 -8.93 -27.42 15.84
CA ILE A 292 -9.57 -27.66 14.56
C ILE A 292 -10.16 -29.07 14.63
N GLU A 293 -11.46 -29.18 14.32
CA GLU A 293 -12.04 -30.49 14.09
C GLU A 293 -11.30 -31.22 12.95
N PRO A 294 -10.90 -32.48 13.14
CA PRO A 294 -10.23 -33.24 12.11
C PRO A 294 -11.17 -33.40 10.91
N ALA A 295 -10.71 -32.91 9.75
CA ALA A 295 -11.47 -33.00 8.51
C ALA A 295 -11.75 -34.46 8.15
N GLU A 296 -13.03 -34.79 7.93
CA GLU A 296 -13.46 -36.04 7.34
C GLU A 296 -12.74 -36.33 6.03
N ALA A 297 -12.35 -37.60 5.89
CA ALA A 297 -11.86 -38.31 4.69
C ALA A 297 -11.25 -37.43 3.57
N CYS A 298 -9.96 -37.24 3.68
CA CYS A 298 -9.18 -36.68 2.58
C CYS A 298 -9.21 -37.65 1.40
N HIS A 299 -9.74 -37.21 0.24
CA HIS A 299 -9.56 -37.98 -1.00
C HIS A 299 -8.07 -38.23 -1.23
N LYS A 300 -7.64 -39.49 -1.44
CA LYS A 300 -6.26 -39.88 -1.71
C LYS A 300 -5.61 -39.03 -2.83
N GLU A 301 -6.43 -38.50 -3.72
CA GLU A 301 -6.02 -37.63 -4.82
C GLU A 301 -5.42 -36.28 -4.39
N TYR A 302 -5.71 -35.80 -3.18
CA TYR A 302 -5.23 -34.48 -2.67
C TYR A 302 -4.39 -34.65 -1.40
N GLU A 303 -3.72 -35.78 -1.25
CA GLU A 303 -2.97 -36.09 -0.02
C GLU A 303 -1.87 -35.06 0.27
N LYS A 304 -1.10 -34.65 -0.75
CA LYS A 304 -0.06 -33.64 -0.62
C LYS A 304 -0.65 -32.28 -0.20
N LEU A 305 -1.71 -31.84 -0.89
CA LEU A 305 -2.39 -30.57 -0.59
C LEU A 305 -2.97 -30.58 0.82
N SER A 306 -3.60 -31.68 1.22
CA SER A 306 -4.12 -31.86 2.57
C SER A 306 -3.02 -31.86 3.62
N GLY A 307 -1.87 -32.49 3.33
CA GLY A 307 -0.69 -32.50 4.18
C GLY A 307 -0.11 -31.09 4.39
N CYS A 308 -0.03 -30.31 3.31
CA CYS A 308 0.44 -28.93 3.39
C CYS A 308 -0.49 -28.05 4.25
N ILE A 309 -1.81 -28.13 4.04
CA ILE A 309 -2.79 -27.39 4.83
C ILE A 309 -2.74 -27.81 6.31
N ARG A 310 -2.66 -29.13 6.61
CA ARG A 310 -2.56 -29.63 7.98
C ARG A 310 -1.30 -29.09 8.68
N LYS A 311 -0.15 -29.08 8.00
CA LYS A 311 1.10 -28.50 8.53
C LYS A 311 0.93 -27.04 8.94
N ILE A 312 0.19 -26.26 8.13
CA ILE A 312 -0.10 -24.87 8.42
C ILE A 312 -1.08 -24.74 9.62
N GLU A 313 -2.14 -25.56 9.63
CA GLU A 313 -3.13 -25.58 10.70
C GLU A 313 -2.54 -25.92 12.07
N GLU A 314 -1.55 -26.82 12.10
CA GLU A 314 -0.81 -27.19 13.32
C GLU A 314 0.16 -26.10 13.78
N PHE A 315 0.60 -25.26 12.86
CA PHE A 315 1.54 -24.18 13.13
C PHE A 315 0.86 -22.89 13.65
N VAL A 316 -0.36 -22.59 13.17
CA VAL A 316 -1.14 -21.39 13.53
C VAL A 316 -1.81 -21.55 14.87
#